data_99bfa80de6da93ff5348fcde2ff253c7
#
_entry.id   99bfa80de6da93ff5348fcde2ff253c7
#
_cell.length_a   1.000
_cell.length_b   1.000
_cell.length_c   1.000
_cell.angle_alpha   90.00
_cell.angle_beta   90.00
_cell.angle_gamma   90.00
#
_symmetry.space_group_name_H-M   'P 1'
#
loop_
_entity.id
_entity.type
_entity.pdbx_description
1 polymer ?
#
loop_
_entity_poly.entity_id
_entity_poly.type
_entity_poly.pdbx_seq_one_letter_code
_entity_poly.pdbx_strand_id
1 'polypeptide(L)'
;DTLTVTAVRTGSSEGSGTAGTVGAALTGTYGQLTLNSNGSYSYVANQSAADALDSGDVVTDSFNYTVSDGSLTDIAVLEITVIGINDNPTAVADTDVVVGGNTVTDTTNGAGTLVSDDTDPDASASLFITQVIPSGGSATAITHNSTKLSNAATISGAKGTLTVGAD
;
A
#
# COMPACT_ATOMS: atom_id res chain seq x y z
N ASP A 1 1.98 13.58 -43.45
CA ASP A 1 3.18 13.39 -42.62
C ASP A 1 2.84 12.45 -41.47
N THR A 2 3.81 11.65 -41.06
CA THR A 2 3.62 10.71 -39.96
C THR A 2 4.08 11.37 -38.66
N LEU A 3 3.17 11.47 -37.68
CA LEU A 3 3.52 11.99 -36.37
C LEU A 3 4.26 10.92 -35.55
N THR A 4 5.32 11.33 -34.88
CA THR A 4 6.12 10.46 -34.01
C THR A 4 6.39 11.15 -32.67
N VAL A 5 6.37 10.37 -31.58
CA VAL A 5 6.83 10.86 -30.27
C VAL A 5 8.36 10.83 -30.25
N THR A 6 8.95 11.98 -29.94
CA THR A 6 10.41 12.13 -29.95
C THR A 6 11.04 12.37 -28.57
N ALA A 7 10.25 12.77 -27.58
CA ALA A 7 10.70 12.94 -26.20
C ALA A 7 9.55 12.66 -25.21
N VAL A 8 9.90 12.30 -23.98
CA VAL A 8 8.98 12.15 -22.85
C VAL A 8 9.68 12.64 -21.57
N ARG A 9 8.90 13.26 -20.67
CA ARG A 9 9.37 13.79 -19.37
C ARG A 9 8.30 13.59 -18.32
N THR A 10 8.70 13.61 -17.05
CA THR A 10 7.75 13.65 -15.93
C THR A 10 7.17 15.04 -15.74
N GLY A 11 5.96 15.10 -15.19
CA GLY A 11 5.29 16.35 -14.77
C GLY A 11 4.42 16.97 -15.84
N SER A 12 3.58 17.93 -15.39
CA SER A 12 2.57 18.61 -16.21
C SER A 12 3.09 19.92 -16.87
N SER A 13 4.32 20.31 -16.55
CA SER A 13 4.93 21.53 -17.14
C SER A 13 5.65 21.16 -18.43
N GLU A 14 5.13 21.61 -19.56
CA GLU A 14 5.65 21.29 -20.89
C GLU A 14 7.14 21.60 -21.03
N GLY A 15 7.89 20.65 -21.54
CA GLY A 15 9.34 20.75 -21.74
C GLY A 15 10.18 20.68 -20.48
N SER A 16 9.56 20.58 -19.30
CA SER A 16 10.22 20.50 -17.99
C SER A 16 10.12 19.09 -17.40
N GLY A 17 10.76 18.87 -16.25
CA GLY A 17 10.77 17.59 -15.55
C GLY A 17 11.91 16.66 -15.96
N THR A 18 11.94 15.47 -15.35
CA THR A 18 12.97 14.47 -15.61
C THR A 18 12.77 13.84 -16.99
N ALA A 19 13.79 13.91 -17.84
CA ALA A 19 13.74 13.31 -19.17
C ALA A 19 13.80 11.78 -19.10
N GLY A 20 12.94 11.12 -19.89
CA GLY A 20 12.95 9.71 -20.16
C GLY A 20 13.41 9.38 -21.57
N THR A 21 13.51 8.09 -21.86
CA THR A 21 13.78 7.57 -23.21
C THR A 21 12.48 7.02 -23.79
N VAL A 22 12.12 7.44 -24.99
CA VAL A 22 10.95 6.91 -25.71
C VAL A 22 11.13 5.41 -25.92
N GLY A 23 10.11 4.63 -25.58
CA GLY A 23 10.11 3.17 -25.60
C GLY A 23 10.69 2.50 -24.35
N ALA A 24 11.18 3.28 -23.37
CA ALA A 24 11.63 2.75 -22.08
C ALA A 24 10.75 3.26 -20.93
N ALA A 25 10.77 2.54 -19.81
CA ALA A 25 10.01 2.93 -18.62
C ALA A 25 10.57 4.22 -18.01
N LEU A 26 9.68 5.18 -17.76
CA LEU A 26 9.94 6.44 -17.07
C LEU A 26 9.14 6.45 -15.77
N THR A 27 9.85 6.56 -14.63
CA THR A 27 9.24 6.58 -13.30
C THR A 27 8.59 7.93 -13.03
N GLY A 28 7.29 7.92 -12.76
CA GLY A 28 6.50 9.04 -12.27
C GLY A 28 6.38 9.01 -10.73
N THR A 29 5.34 9.65 -10.21
CA THR A 29 5.07 9.69 -8.77
C THR A 29 4.44 8.39 -8.28
N TYR A 30 3.44 7.90 -9.00
CA TYR A 30 2.64 6.73 -8.59
C TYR A 30 2.95 5.48 -9.41
N GLY A 31 3.61 5.61 -10.55
CA GLY A 31 3.87 4.49 -11.43
C GLY A 31 4.95 4.73 -12.47
N GLN A 32 5.00 3.83 -13.44
CA GLN A 32 5.93 3.89 -14.56
C GLN A 32 5.19 3.94 -15.88
N LEU A 33 5.50 4.94 -16.69
CA LEU A 33 5.03 5.11 -18.06
C LEU A 33 6.05 4.55 -19.05
N THR A 34 5.61 3.74 -20.00
CA THR A 34 6.36 3.44 -21.22
C THR A 34 5.60 4.03 -22.40
N LEU A 35 6.17 5.06 -23.04
CA LEU A 35 5.57 5.74 -24.20
C LEU A 35 6.42 5.46 -25.43
N ASN A 36 5.82 4.85 -26.45
CA ASN A 36 6.47 4.47 -27.69
C ASN A 36 6.42 5.59 -28.74
N SER A 37 7.32 5.52 -29.73
CA SER A 37 7.42 6.52 -30.79
C SER A 37 6.15 6.63 -31.66
N ASN A 38 5.34 5.57 -31.73
CA ASN A 38 4.06 5.58 -32.44
C ASN A 38 2.89 6.12 -31.63
N GLY A 39 3.13 6.61 -30.40
CA GLY A 39 2.14 7.14 -29.48
C GLY A 39 1.42 6.09 -28.62
N SER A 40 1.67 4.80 -28.82
CA SER A 40 1.14 3.78 -27.90
C SER A 40 1.86 3.84 -26.56
N TYR A 41 1.15 3.57 -25.46
CA TYR A 41 1.74 3.59 -24.14
C TYR A 41 1.20 2.48 -23.24
N SER A 42 1.94 2.20 -22.19
CA SER A 42 1.50 1.44 -21.02
C SER A 42 1.89 2.19 -19.76
N TYR A 43 1.07 2.05 -18.72
CA TYR A 43 1.34 2.58 -17.39
C TYR A 43 1.09 1.50 -16.35
N VAL A 44 1.98 1.41 -15.36
CA VAL A 44 1.85 0.48 -14.24
C VAL A 44 2.02 1.29 -12.96
N ALA A 45 0.99 1.29 -12.11
CA ALA A 45 1.04 1.88 -10.77
C ALA A 45 1.80 0.91 -9.86
N ASN A 46 3.09 1.14 -9.67
CA ASN A 46 4.02 0.24 -8.98
C ASN A 46 5.01 0.99 -8.08
N GLN A 47 4.69 2.20 -7.68
CA GLN A 47 5.47 2.96 -6.72
C GLN A 47 4.80 2.89 -5.34
N SER A 48 5.59 2.93 -4.27
CA SER A 48 5.09 2.92 -2.89
C SER A 48 4.09 4.05 -2.60
N ALA A 49 4.14 5.15 -3.35
CA ALA A 49 3.14 6.21 -3.26
C ALA A 49 1.77 5.78 -3.81
N ALA A 50 1.71 4.80 -4.71
CA ALA A 50 0.45 4.21 -5.18
C ALA A 50 -0.10 3.18 -4.17
N ASP A 51 0.80 2.38 -3.58
CA ASP A 51 0.43 1.41 -2.54
C ASP A 51 -0.09 2.11 -1.25
N ALA A 52 0.33 3.35 -1.00
CA ALA A 52 -0.11 4.14 0.15
C ALA A 52 -1.44 4.88 -0.06
N LEU A 53 -2.12 4.69 -1.18
CA LEU A 53 -3.43 5.29 -1.45
C LEU A 53 -4.54 4.46 -0.82
N ASP A 54 -5.32 5.08 0.04
CA ASP A 54 -6.50 4.44 0.62
C ASP A 54 -7.57 4.12 -0.44
N SER A 55 -8.41 3.16 -0.16
CA SER A 55 -9.52 2.81 -1.06
C SER A 55 -10.41 4.00 -1.39
N GLY A 56 -10.47 4.36 -2.66
CA GLY A 56 -11.25 5.47 -3.19
C GLY A 56 -10.48 6.78 -3.32
N ASP A 57 -9.23 6.84 -2.92
CA ASP A 57 -8.34 7.95 -3.24
C ASP A 57 -8.17 8.07 -4.75
N VAL A 58 -8.15 9.32 -5.23
CA VAL A 58 -8.00 9.63 -6.65
C VAL A 58 -6.90 10.67 -6.81
N VAL A 59 -5.83 10.27 -7.47
CA VAL A 59 -4.65 11.13 -7.73
C VAL A 59 -4.32 11.12 -9.20
N THR A 60 -3.46 12.05 -9.63
CA THR A 60 -3.02 12.16 -11.03
C THR A 60 -1.51 12.06 -11.10
N ASP A 61 -1.02 11.17 -11.97
CA ASP A 61 0.36 11.15 -12.41
C ASP A 61 0.44 11.86 -13.77
N SER A 62 1.40 12.76 -13.94
CA SER A 62 1.49 13.61 -15.13
C SER A 62 2.83 13.42 -15.82
N PHE A 63 2.76 13.40 -17.15
CA PHE A 63 3.91 13.34 -18.04
C PHE A 63 3.71 14.34 -19.17
N ASN A 64 4.79 14.84 -19.75
CA ASN A 64 4.71 15.60 -20.98
C ASN A 64 5.57 14.98 -22.06
N TYR A 65 5.15 15.13 -23.30
CA TYR A 65 5.79 14.49 -24.43
C TYR A 65 5.85 15.42 -25.65
N THR A 66 6.85 15.21 -26.48
CA THR A 66 7.02 15.97 -27.72
C THR A 66 6.63 15.10 -28.90
N VAL A 67 5.79 15.62 -29.79
CA VAL A 67 5.48 15.03 -31.08
C VAL A 67 6.19 15.80 -32.20
N SER A 68 6.53 15.11 -33.28
CA SER A 68 7.12 15.68 -34.49
C SER A 68 6.51 15.11 -35.75
N ASP A 69 6.37 15.94 -36.77
CA ASP A 69 6.02 15.56 -38.14
C ASP A 69 7.26 15.38 -39.04
N GLY A 70 8.47 15.51 -38.46
CA GLY A 70 9.75 15.48 -39.15
C GLY A 70 10.31 16.87 -39.45
N SER A 71 9.53 17.94 -39.35
CA SER A 71 9.92 19.32 -39.60
C SER A 71 9.68 20.23 -38.40
N LEU A 72 8.54 20.07 -37.76
CA LEU A 72 8.10 20.87 -36.61
C LEU A 72 7.80 19.94 -35.43
N THR A 73 7.76 20.54 -34.25
CA THR A 73 7.48 19.81 -33.00
C THR A 73 6.47 20.59 -32.17
N ASP A 74 5.68 19.87 -31.38
CA ASP A 74 4.80 20.43 -30.36
C ASP A 74 4.85 19.55 -29.10
N ILE A 75 4.47 20.12 -27.94
CA ILE A 75 4.50 19.44 -26.66
C ILE A 75 3.07 19.35 -26.12
N ALA A 76 2.76 18.22 -25.52
CA ALA A 76 1.48 18.00 -24.85
C ALA A 76 1.67 17.27 -23.54
N VAL A 77 0.66 17.35 -22.66
CA VAL A 77 0.61 16.67 -21.36
C VAL A 77 -0.24 15.42 -21.47
N LEU A 78 0.25 14.34 -20.85
CA LEU A 78 -0.50 13.11 -20.58
C LEU A 78 -0.76 13.04 -19.09
N GLU A 79 -2.02 13.03 -18.70
CA GLU A 79 -2.46 12.84 -17.32
C GLU A 79 -3.06 11.44 -17.16
N ILE A 80 -2.60 10.71 -16.13
CA ILE A 80 -3.05 9.39 -15.79
C ILE A 80 -3.68 9.44 -14.40
N THR A 81 -4.97 9.13 -14.32
CA THR A 81 -5.67 9.00 -13.04
C THR A 81 -5.33 7.66 -12.41
N VAL A 82 -4.83 7.68 -11.19
CA VAL A 82 -4.58 6.51 -10.34
C VAL A 82 -5.62 6.50 -9.24
N ILE A 83 -6.25 5.35 -9.04
CA ILE A 83 -7.28 5.16 -8.01
C ILE A 83 -6.74 4.17 -6.99
N GLY A 84 -6.75 4.57 -5.71
CA GLY A 84 -6.35 3.73 -4.59
C GLY A 84 -7.31 2.55 -4.38
N ILE A 85 -6.75 1.45 -3.96
CA ILE A 85 -7.46 0.25 -3.52
C ILE A 85 -6.96 -0.11 -2.13
N ASN A 86 -7.79 -0.77 -1.33
CA ASN A 86 -7.34 -1.26 -0.02
C ASN A 86 -6.34 -2.41 -0.21
N ASP A 87 -5.19 -2.30 0.40
CA ASP A 87 -4.18 -3.34 0.45
C ASP A 87 -4.38 -4.27 1.65
N ASN A 88 -3.65 -5.38 1.66
CA ASN A 88 -3.70 -6.31 2.78
C ASN A 88 -2.63 -5.95 3.82
N PRO A 89 -2.96 -6.02 5.12
CA PRO A 89 -1.95 -5.90 6.15
C PRO A 89 -0.95 -7.05 6.12
N THR A 90 0.24 -6.78 6.61
CA THR A 90 1.29 -7.76 6.82
C THR A 90 1.52 -7.94 8.31
N ALA A 91 1.20 -9.13 8.83
CA ALA A 91 1.42 -9.46 10.23
C ALA A 91 2.82 -10.06 10.43
N VAL A 92 3.46 -9.65 11.51
CA VAL A 92 4.74 -10.18 12.02
C VAL A 92 4.45 -11.15 13.16
N ALA A 93 5.27 -12.18 13.30
CA ALA A 93 5.05 -13.20 14.33
C ALA A 93 5.64 -12.78 15.68
N ASP A 94 4.80 -12.78 16.70
CA ASP A 94 5.18 -12.51 18.09
C ASP A 94 5.48 -13.78 18.89
N THR A 95 6.31 -13.63 19.90
CA THR A 95 6.61 -14.70 20.85
C THR A 95 6.66 -14.16 22.27
N ASP A 96 6.06 -14.88 23.19
CA ASP A 96 6.15 -14.57 24.62
C ASP A 96 6.44 -15.83 25.44
N VAL A 97 6.97 -15.64 26.65
CA VAL A 97 7.36 -16.70 27.57
C VAL A 97 6.72 -16.51 28.94
N VAL A 98 5.93 -17.49 29.37
CA VAL A 98 5.38 -17.54 30.72
C VAL A 98 5.90 -18.74 31.49
N VAL A 99 6.35 -18.52 32.72
CA VAL A 99 6.72 -19.61 33.64
C VAL A 99 5.45 -20.19 34.26
N GLY A 100 5.36 -21.52 34.35
CA GLY A 100 4.19 -22.21 34.88
C GLY A 100 3.74 -21.66 36.22
N GLY A 101 2.45 -21.37 36.35
CA GLY A 101 1.83 -20.75 37.53
C GLY A 101 1.84 -19.22 37.52
N ASN A 102 2.51 -18.57 36.58
CA ASN A 102 2.53 -17.12 36.41
C ASN A 102 1.63 -16.67 35.25
N THR A 103 1.35 -15.39 35.20
CA THR A 103 0.68 -14.71 34.08
C THR A 103 1.67 -13.80 33.38
N VAL A 104 1.68 -13.82 32.07
CA VAL A 104 2.24 -12.75 31.25
C VAL A 104 1.09 -11.88 30.80
N THR A 105 1.27 -10.59 30.82
CA THR A 105 0.27 -9.62 30.36
C THR A 105 1.00 -8.54 29.59
N ASP A 106 0.66 -8.41 28.33
CA ASP A 106 1.02 -7.25 27.53
C ASP A 106 -0.19 -6.31 27.47
N THR A 107 -0.06 -5.14 28.08
CA THR A 107 -1.14 -4.15 28.20
C THR A 107 -0.76 -2.78 27.65
N THR A 108 0.45 -2.66 27.15
CA THR A 108 0.97 -1.41 26.63
C THR A 108 0.67 -1.33 25.12
N ASN A 109 -0.22 -0.42 24.76
CA ASN A 109 -0.35 0.04 23.37
C ASN A 109 0.97 0.71 22.95
N GLY A 110 1.89 -0.06 22.40
CA GLY A 110 3.25 0.36 22.08
C GLY A 110 4.12 -0.82 21.64
N ALA A 111 5.43 -0.62 21.53
CA ALA A 111 6.36 -1.68 21.15
C ALA A 111 6.23 -2.89 22.07
N GLY A 112 5.79 -4.03 21.53
CA GLY A 112 5.58 -5.30 22.24
C GLY A 112 4.16 -5.83 22.24
N THR A 113 3.16 -5.10 21.71
CA THR A 113 1.82 -5.65 21.47
C THR A 113 1.78 -6.47 20.19
N LEU A 114 0.80 -7.41 20.08
CA LEU A 114 0.64 -8.29 18.92
C LEU A 114 0.45 -7.58 17.57
N VAL A 115 0.23 -6.27 17.55
CA VAL A 115 0.03 -5.48 16.34
C VAL A 115 1.04 -4.34 16.18
N SER A 116 2.03 -4.25 17.06
CA SER A 116 2.92 -3.08 17.13
C SER A 116 3.96 -3.02 16.01
N ASP A 117 4.33 -4.15 15.45
CA ASP A 117 5.27 -4.31 14.34
C ASP A 117 4.60 -4.82 13.05
N ASP A 118 3.29 -5.01 13.09
CA ASP A 118 2.48 -5.25 11.90
C ASP A 118 2.41 -3.97 11.04
N THR A 119 2.27 -4.15 9.75
CA THR A 119 2.26 -3.02 8.80
C THR A 119 1.13 -3.16 7.81
N ASP A 120 0.70 -2.00 7.30
CA ASP A 120 -0.24 -1.91 6.19
C ASP A 120 0.26 -0.84 5.22
N PRO A 121 0.24 -1.06 3.90
CA PRO A 121 0.63 -0.04 2.93
C PRO A 121 -0.28 1.19 2.93
N ASP A 122 -1.58 1.03 3.20
CA ASP A 122 -2.56 2.12 3.19
C ASP A 122 -2.24 3.19 4.25
N ALA A 123 -2.26 4.46 3.86
CA ALA A 123 -1.79 5.57 4.70
C ALA A 123 -2.65 5.80 5.96
N SER A 124 -3.94 5.46 5.92
CA SER A 124 -4.87 5.63 7.04
C SER A 124 -5.22 4.32 7.76
N ALA A 125 -4.55 3.21 7.44
CA ALA A 125 -4.85 1.91 8.01
C ALA A 125 -4.73 1.90 9.53
N SER A 126 -5.69 1.22 10.17
CA SER A 126 -5.68 0.93 11.61
C SER A 126 -5.75 -0.57 11.80
N LEU A 127 -4.71 -1.15 12.36
CA LEU A 127 -4.61 -2.60 12.55
C LEU A 127 -5.24 -3.03 13.86
N PHE A 128 -5.95 -4.16 13.84
CA PHE A 128 -6.53 -4.77 15.02
C PHE A 128 -6.74 -6.28 14.82
N ILE A 129 -6.76 -7.03 15.92
CA ILE A 129 -6.94 -8.48 15.89
C ILE A 129 -8.43 -8.80 15.71
N THR A 130 -8.75 -9.59 14.68
CA THR A 130 -10.14 -10.00 14.37
C THR A 130 -10.50 -11.39 14.87
N GLN A 131 -9.51 -12.27 15.03
CA GLN A 131 -9.74 -13.63 15.52
C GLN A 131 -8.47 -14.24 16.09
N VAL A 132 -8.65 -15.23 16.95
CA VAL A 132 -7.57 -16.08 17.45
C VAL A 132 -7.92 -17.54 17.21
N ILE A 133 -6.94 -18.33 16.76
CA ILE A 133 -7.11 -19.76 16.49
C ILE A 133 -6.08 -20.51 17.33
N PRO A 134 -6.50 -21.28 18.34
CA PRO A 134 -5.58 -22.14 19.08
C PRO A 134 -5.11 -23.30 18.20
N SER A 135 -3.89 -23.80 18.44
CA SER A 135 -3.35 -24.93 17.69
C SER A 135 -4.30 -26.15 17.79
N GLY A 136 -4.80 -26.62 16.65
CA GLY A 136 -5.77 -27.73 16.55
C GLY A 136 -7.21 -27.38 16.97
N GLY A 137 -7.51 -26.11 17.21
CA GLY A 137 -8.84 -25.64 17.60
C GLY A 137 -9.59 -24.88 16.51
N SER A 138 -10.76 -24.36 16.87
CA SER A 138 -11.58 -23.49 16.03
C SER A 138 -11.28 -22.03 16.26
N ALA A 139 -11.50 -21.20 15.23
CA ALA A 139 -11.37 -19.75 15.34
C ALA A 139 -12.36 -19.16 16.35
N THR A 140 -11.88 -18.24 17.17
CA THR A 140 -12.69 -17.43 18.06
C THR A 140 -12.61 -16.00 17.59
N ALA A 141 -13.74 -15.42 17.18
CA ALA A 141 -13.82 -14.03 16.71
C ALA A 141 -13.64 -13.06 17.87
N ILE A 142 -12.94 -11.97 17.59
CA ILE A 142 -12.78 -10.81 18.45
C ILE A 142 -13.52 -9.66 17.78
N THR A 143 -14.40 -8.99 18.53
CA THR A 143 -15.12 -7.84 17.99
C THR A 143 -14.37 -6.57 18.40
N HIS A 144 -13.86 -5.86 17.41
CA HIS A 144 -13.30 -4.53 17.62
C HIS A 144 -14.39 -3.56 18.06
N ASN A 145 -14.16 -2.88 19.18
CA ASN A 145 -15.01 -1.81 19.64
C ASN A 145 -14.12 -0.61 20.01
N SER A 146 -14.29 0.49 19.31
CA SER A 146 -13.49 1.71 19.36
C SER A 146 -13.33 2.37 20.74
N THR A 147 -13.80 1.76 21.81
CA THR A 147 -13.83 2.38 23.13
C THR A 147 -13.27 1.57 24.29
N LYS A 148 -12.98 0.28 24.17
CA LYS A 148 -12.27 -0.52 25.22
C LYS A 148 -12.17 -2.02 24.88
N LEU A 149 -11.21 -2.73 25.50
CA LEU A 149 -11.05 -4.17 25.73
C LEU A 149 -12.32 -4.95 26.18
N SER A 150 -13.52 -4.47 25.90
CA SER A 150 -14.76 -5.05 26.43
C SER A 150 -15.17 -6.37 25.79
N ASN A 151 -14.49 -6.80 24.72
CA ASN A 151 -14.79 -8.04 24.01
C ASN A 151 -13.51 -8.89 23.80
N ALA A 152 -12.72 -9.05 24.86
CA ALA A 152 -11.58 -9.95 24.83
C ALA A 152 -12.05 -11.40 24.61
N ALA A 153 -11.43 -12.10 23.66
CA ALA A 153 -11.63 -13.53 23.48
C ALA A 153 -10.75 -14.30 24.47
N THR A 154 -11.35 -15.23 25.19
CA THR A 154 -10.65 -16.13 26.11
C THR A 154 -10.59 -17.51 25.51
N ILE A 155 -9.37 -18.03 25.34
CA ILE A 155 -9.10 -19.33 24.74
C ILE A 155 -8.39 -20.19 25.78
N SER A 156 -8.99 -21.33 26.11
CA SER A 156 -8.39 -22.30 27.04
C SER A 156 -7.60 -23.35 26.27
N GLY A 157 -6.33 -23.47 26.58
CA GLY A 157 -5.45 -24.53 26.07
C GLY A 157 -5.06 -25.51 27.17
N ALA A 158 -4.40 -26.60 26.79
CA ALA A 158 -3.95 -27.66 27.72
C ALA A 158 -2.98 -27.15 28.81
N LYS A 159 -2.33 -26.02 28.61
CA LYS A 159 -1.32 -25.46 29.50
C LYS A 159 -1.68 -24.10 30.10
N GLY A 160 -2.85 -23.58 29.79
CA GLY A 160 -3.27 -22.27 30.29
C GLY A 160 -4.39 -21.65 29.47
N THR A 161 -4.67 -20.41 29.80
CA THR A 161 -5.70 -19.60 29.16
C THR A 161 -5.06 -18.36 28.54
N LEU A 162 -5.35 -18.11 27.28
CA LEU A 162 -5.00 -16.89 26.57
C LEU A 162 -6.22 -15.96 26.52
N THR A 163 -6.05 -14.72 26.88
CA THR A 163 -7.04 -13.66 26.67
C THR A 163 -6.44 -12.61 25.75
N VAL A 164 -7.13 -12.35 24.65
CA VAL A 164 -6.69 -11.37 23.63
C VAL A 164 -7.76 -10.31 23.47
N GLY A 165 -7.36 -9.03 23.58
CA GLY A 165 -8.15 -7.87 23.21
C GLY A 165 -8.00 -7.55 21.73
N ALA A 166 -8.85 -6.68 21.20
CA ALA A 166 -8.83 -6.31 19.77
C ALA A 166 -7.90 -5.12 19.46
N ASP A 167 -7.46 -4.38 20.46
CA ASP A 167 -6.69 -3.13 20.39
C ASP A 167 -5.31 -3.25 21.01
#